data_f387e5e8569cc3efc215e8adb5fe854d
#
_entry.id   f387e5e8569cc3efc215e8adb5fe854d
#
_cell.length_a   1.000
_cell.length_b   1.000
_cell.length_c   1.000
_cell.angle_alpha   90.00
_cell.angle_beta   90.00
_cell.angle_gamma   90.00
#
_symmetry.space_group_name_H-M   'P 1'
#
loop_
_entity.id
_entity.type
_entity.pdbx_description
1 polymer ?
#
loop_
_entity_poly.entity_id
_entity_poly.type
_entity_poly.pdbx_seq_one_letter_code
_entity_poly.pdbx_strand_id
1 'polypeptide(L)'
;MAIPDFQSVMRPVLQAVGDGVPLPLSALRVRIADVFKLTEEERKERLPSGNQTVINNRVGWARTYLNKAGLLTIPNKGMVQITVRGR
;
A
#
# COMPACT_ATOMS: atom_id res chain seq x y z
N MET A 1 6.86 -10.49 15.32
CA MET A 1 6.56 -10.34 13.90
C MET A 1 5.98 -8.96 13.65
N ALA A 2 6.45 -8.30 12.63
CA ALA A 2 6.20 -6.88 12.48
C ALA A 2 5.42 -6.49 11.23
N ILE A 3 4.88 -7.45 10.47
CA ILE A 3 4.09 -7.11 9.28
C ILE A 3 2.75 -6.55 9.75
N PRO A 4 2.44 -5.28 9.44
CA PRO A 4 1.20 -4.67 9.90
C PRO A 4 -0.02 -5.21 9.15
N ASP A 5 -1.20 -5.02 9.75
CA ASP A 5 -2.44 -5.32 9.05
C ASP A 5 -2.77 -4.20 8.05
N PHE A 6 -3.83 -4.40 7.23
CA PHE A 6 -4.16 -3.42 6.20
C PHE A 6 -4.61 -2.08 6.80
N GLN A 7 -5.23 -2.08 7.97
CA GLN A 7 -5.67 -0.83 8.62
C GLN A 7 -4.48 0.01 9.05
N SER A 8 -3.45 -0.62 9.61
CA SER A 8 -2.23 0.08 10.00
C SER A 8 -1.47 0.63 8.78
N VAL A 9 -1.66 0.03 7.61
CA VAL A 9 -1.01 0.44 6.37
C VAL A 9 -1.73 1.60 5.69
N MET A 10 -3.03 1.78 5.96
CA MET A 10 -3.85 2.77 5.23
C MET A 10 -3.30 4.19 5.33
N ARG A 11 -2.97 4.65 6.54
CA ARG A 11 -2.47 6.01 6.73
C ARG A 11 -1.11 6.23 6.08
N PRO A 12 -0.12 5.34 6.23
CA PRO A 12 1.14 5.46 5.50
C PRO A 12 0.96 5.46 3.98
N VAL A 13 -0.01 4.72 3.44
CA VAL A 13 -0.32 4.75 2.01
C VAL A 13 -0.74 6.16 1.59
N LEU A 14 -1.67 6.78 2.33
CA LEU A 14 -2.09 8.15 2.03
C LEU A 14 -0.92 9.13 2.12
N GLN A 15 -0.06 8.97 3.13
CA GLN A 15 1.11 9.82 3.29
C GLN A 15 2.09 9.66 2.13
N ALA A 16 2.28 8.44 1.64
CA ALA A 16 3.22 8.16 0.55
C ALA A 16 2.80 8.83 -0.76
N VAL A 17 1.50 9.02 -0.98
CA VAL A 17 0.99 9.67 -2.19
C VAL A 17 0.44 11.08 -1.91
N GLY A 18 0.74 11.62 -0.74
CA GLY A 18 0.16 12.89 -0.27
C GLY A 18 0.57 14.11 -1.08
N ASP A 19 1.62 14.02 -1.88
CA ASP A 19 2.08 15.11 -2.76
C ASP A 19 1.20 15.27 -4.02
N GLY A 20 0.27 14.36 -4.25
CA GLY A 20 -0.62 14.42 -5.41
C GLY A 20 -0.05 13.82 -6.68
N VAL A 21 1.20 13.35 -6.66
CA VAL A 21 1.84 12.74 -7.83
C VAL A 21 1.44 11.26 -7.89
N PRO A 22 0.98 10.76 -9.06
CA PRO A 22 0.70 9.33 -9.19
C PRO A 22 1.93 8.48 -8.89
N LEU A 23 1.74 7.37 -8.21
CA LEU A 23 2.83 6.48 -7.80
C LEU A 23 2.51 5.06 -8.28
N PRO A 24 3.47 4.36 -8.93
CA PRO A 24 3.27 2.96 -9.28
C PRO A 24 3.03 2.11 -8.03
N LEU A 25 2.14 1.15 -8.12
CA LEU A 25 1.84 0.27 -6.99
C LEU A 25 3.09 -0.46 -6.49
N SER A 26 3.98 -0.86 -7.41
CA SER A 26 5.24 -1.51 -7.03
C SER A 26 6.11 -0.61 -6.16
N ALA A 27 6.19 0.68 -6.51
CA ALA A 27 6.95 1.66 -5.71
C ALA A 27 6.27 1.90 -4.36
N LEU A 28 4.94 1.92 -4.34
CA LEU A 28 4.18 2.08 -3.10
C LEU A 28 4.47 0.94 -2.13
N ARG A 29 4.50 -0.30 -2.63
CA ARG A 29 4.80 -1.48 -1.81
C ARG A 29 6.16 -1.38 -1.14
N VAL A 30 7.18 -0.98 -1.89
CA VAL A 30 8.53 -0.80 -1.35
C VAL A 30 8.55 0.30 -0.30
N ARG A 31 7.90 1.42 -0.59
CA ARG A 31 7.87 2.56 0.33
C ARG A 31 7.21 2.20 1.65
N ILE A 32 6.11 1.44 1.62
CA ILE A 32 5.43 1.01 2.83
C ILE A 32 6.29 0.03 3.63
N ALA A 33 6.95 -0.90 2.96
CA ALA A 33 7.87 -1.81 3.63
C ALA A 33 9.00 -1.04 4.33
N ASP A 34 9.49 0.03 3.71
CA ASP A 34 10.52 0.87 4.31
C ASP A 34 9.99 1.64 5.53
N VAL A 35 8.76 2.16 5.45
CA VAL A 35 8.14 2.88 6.57
C VAL A 35 8.06 2.00 7.82
N PHE A 36 7.71 0.74 7.65
CA PHE A 36 7.61 -0.22 8.76
C PHE A 36 8.92 -0.92 9.05
N LYS A 37 9.99 -0.59 8.32
CA LYS A 37 11.34 -1.16 8.51
C LYS A 37 11.33 -2.68 8.49
N LEU A 38 10.57 -3.25 7.56
CA LEU A 38 10.47 -4.70 7.43
C LEU A 38 11.81 -5.30 7.02
N THR A 39 12.17 -6.45 7.62
CA THR A 39 13.34 -7.21 7.21
C THR A 39 13.10 -7.83 5.84
N GLU A 40 14.18 -8.30 5.20
CA GLU A 40 14.04 -9.02 3.94
C GLU A 40 13.15 -10.24 4.07
N GLU A 41 13.28 -10.98 5.18
CA GLU A 41 12.45 -12.14 5.44
C GLU A 41 10.98 -11.77 5.54
N GLU A 42 10.65 -10.69 6.26
CA GLU A 42 9.28 -10.20 6.37
C GLU A 42 8.72 -9.76 5.02
N ARG A 43 9.55 -9.12 4.18
CA ARG A 43 9.13 -8.67 2.84
C ARG A 43 8.84 -9.85 1.90
N LYS A 44 9.48 -11.00 2.15
CA LYS A 44 9.31 -12.21 1.34
C LYS A 44 8.25 -13.16 1.88
N GLU A 45 7.79 -12.93 3.10
CA GLU A 45 6.80 -13.81 3.72
C GLU A 45 5.53 -13.85 2.86
N ARG A 46 5.08 -15.05 2.52
CA ARG A 46 3.94 -15.25 1.62
C ARG A 46 2.70 -15.68 2.38
N LEU A 47 1.54 -15.38 1.78
CA LEU A 47 0.27 -15.91 2.27
C LEU A 47 0.28 -17.43 2.18
N PRO A 48 -0.56 -18.12 2.96
CA PRO A 48 -0.71 -19.59 2.84
C PRO A 48 -1.00 -20.05 1.41
N SER A 49 -1.68 -19.22 0.60
CA SER A 49 -1.96 -19.52 -0.79
C SER A 49 -0.71 -19.49 -1.67
N GLY A 50 0.35 -18.79 -1.23
CA GLY A 50 1.58 -18.64 -1.99
C GLY A 50 1.51 -17.68 -3.17
N ASN A 51 0.36 -17.04 -3.41
CA ASN A 51 0.15 -16.21 -4.60
C ASN A 51 0.80 -14.84 -4.49
N GLN A 52 0.98 -14.32 -3.29
CA GLN A 52 1.62 -13.01 -3.08
C GLN A 52 2.20 -12.94 -1.68
N THR A 53 3.06 -11.95 -1.47
CA THR A 53 3.63 -11.73 -0.14
C THR A 53 2.58 -11.10 0.77
N VAL A 54 2.76 -11.29 2.09
CA VAL A 54 1.83 -10.76 3.08
C VAL A 54 1.78 -9.24 3.01
N ILE A 55 2.93 -8.57 2.92
CA ILE A 55 2.95 -7.11 2.86
C ILE A 55 2.26 -6.58 1.59
N ASN A 56 2.47 -7.23 0.44
CA ASN A 56 1.79 -6.82 -0.80
C ASN A 56 0.28 -6.98 -0.68
N ASN A 57 -0.17 -8.05 -0.02
CA ASN A 57 -1.59 -8.25 0.25
C ASN A 57 -2.15 -7.11 1.13
N ARG A 58 -1.44 -6.73 2.18
CA ARG A 58 -1.88 -5.65 3.08
C ARG A 58 -1.95 -4.30 2.36
N VAL A 59 -0.96 -3.99 1.54
CA VAL A 59 -0.96 -2.75 0.75
C VAL A 59 -2.10 -2.77 -0.26
N GLY A 60 -2.35 -3.90 -0.92
CA GLY A 60 -3.44 -4.05 -1.87
C GLY A 60 -4.80 -3.82 -1.24
N TRP A 61 -5.04 -4.40 -0.06
CA TRP A 61 -6.31 -4.20 0.65
C TRP A 61 -6.47 -2.76 1.12
N ALA A 62 -5.40 -2.14 1.64
CA ALA A 62 -5.44 -0.74 2.04
C ALA A 62 -5.81 0.15 0.86
N ARG A 63 -5.19 -0.07 -0.29
CA ARG A 63 -5.52 0.66 -1.53
C ARG A 63 -6.99 0.48 -1.90
N THR A 64 -7.48 -0.74 -1.84
CA THR A 64 -8.87 -1.04 -2.20
C THR A 64 -9.84 -0.29 -1.31
N TYR A 65 -9.66 -0.33 -0.01
CA TYR A 65 -10.54 0.36 0.93
C TYR A 65 -10.47 1.88 0.79
N LEU A 66 -9.26 2.42 0.61
CA LEU A 66 -9.09 3.86 0.41
C LEU A 66 -9.70 4.33 -0.90
N ASN A 67 -9.61 3.52 -1.94
CA ASN A 67 -10.27 3.82 -3.22
C ASN A 67 -11.79 3.84 -3.06
N LYS A 68 -12.37 2.86 -2.37
CA LYS A 68 -13.81 2.81 -2.10
C LYS A 68 -14.27 4.00 -1.28
N ALA A 69 -13.44 4.49 -0.37
CA ALA A 69 -13.76 5.65 0.46
C ALA A 69 -13.61 6.98 -0.30
N GLY A 70 -13.14 6.94 -1.54
CA GLY A 70 -12.94 8.13 -2.35
C GLY A 70 -11.68 8.92 -2.00
N LEU A 71 -10.76 8.32 -1.23
CA LEU A 71 -9.51 8.98 -0.82
C LEU A 71 -8.37 8.74 -1.80
N LEU A 72 -8.43 7.66 -2.57
CA LEU A 72 -7.46 7.33 -3.61
C LEU A 72 -8.19 7.11 -4.93
N THR A 73 -7.48 7.35 -6.03
CA THR A 73 -7.95 7.03 -7.38
C THR A 73 -6.86 6.26 -8.11
N ILE A 74 -7.27 5.55 -9.16
CA ILE A 74 -6.36 4.78 -10.00
C ILE A 74 -6.38 5.43 -11.39
N PRO A 75 -5.51 6.43 -11.65
CA PRO A 75 -5.55 7.16 -12.93
C PRO A 75 -5.17 6.26 -14.11
N ASN A 76 -4.31 5.29 -13.88
CA ASN A 76 -3.89 4.31 -14.88
C ASN A 76 -3.71 2.96 -14.20
N LYS A 77 -3.74 1.89 -14.99
CA LYS A 77 -3.53 0.55 -14.46
C LYS A 77 -2.20 0.48 -13.70
N GLY A 78 -2.24 0.02 -12.45
CA GLY A 78 -1.05 -0.12 -11.63
C GLY A 78 -0.54 1.17 -10.98
N MET A 79 -1.26 2.29 -11.17
CA MET A 79 -0.90 3.57 -10.55
C MET A 79 -1.88 3.92 -9.43
N VAL A 80 -1.42 4.69 -8.48
CA VAL A 80 -2.24 5.16 -7.35
C VAL A 80 -2.00 6.65 -7.16
N GLN A 81 -3.06 7.40 -6.93
CA GLN A 81 -2.98 8.85 -6.71
C GLN A 81 -3.96 9.25 -5.62
N ILE A 82 -3.56 10.19 -4.77
CA ILE A 82 -4.46 10.73 -3.75
C ILE A 82 -5.50 11.66 -4.42
N THR A 83 -6.73 11.64 -3.91
CA THR A 83 -7.77 12.56 -4.36
C THR A 83 -7.72 13.84 -3.53
N VAL A 84 -8.44 14.87 -3.99
CA VAL A 84 -8.59 16.10 -3.19
C VAL A 84 -9.18 15.77 -1.82
N ARG A 85 -10.14 14.85 -1.76
CA ARG A 85 -10.76 14.42 -0.52
C ARG A 85 -9.78 13.69 0.41
N GLY A 86 -8.79 12.98 -0.16
CA GLY A 86 -7.80 12.23 0.61
C GLY A 86 -6.69 13.08 1.22
N ARG A 87 -6.57 14.32 0.77
CA ARG A 87 -5.54 15.23 1.29
C ARG A 87 -5.94 15.78 2.70
#